data_c9b59dcfda7af5f378bfc3d8737b7b55
#
_entry.id   c9b59dcfda7af5f378bfc3d8737b7b55
#
_cell.length_a   1.000
_cell.length_b   1.000
_cell.length_c   1.000
_cell.angle_alpha   90.00
_cell.angle_beta   90.00
_cell.angle_gamma   90.00
#
_symmetry.space_group_name_H-M   'P 1'
#
loop_
_entity.id
_entity.type
_entity.pdbx_description
1 polymer ?
#
loop_
_entity_poly.entity_id
_entity_poly.type
_entity_poly.pdbx_seq_one_letter_code
_entity_poly.pdbx_strand_id
1 'polypeptide(L)'
;MIKHVLLLCAAATFAGALPVPASAEVNFSIGIDVAPPPRRVEVIPPPREGFVWAPGYWNWDGGNHVWVGGRWIAARPGYYYVPERWEEHAEARGHHWHFQPGHWEREHGRWEHDRGHGDRDRR
;
A
#
# COMPACT_ATOMS: atom_id res chain seq x y z
N MET A 1 -36.03 -37.05 57.63
CA MET A 1 -34.55 -36.79 57.44
C MET A 1 -34.32 -36.34 56.04
N ILE A 2 -34.19 -35.05 55.79
CA ILE A 2 -34.04 -34.46 54.47
C ILE A 2 -32.56 -34.10 54.31
N LYS A 3 -31.86 -34.81 53.43
CA LYS A 3 -30.46 -34.54 53.09
C LYS A 3 -30.43 -33.49 51.98
N HIS A 4 -29.94 -32.30 52.33
CA HIS A 4 -29.69 -31.21 51.35
C HIS A 4 -28.45 -31.54 50.57
N VAL A 5 -28.59 -31.76 49.26
CA VAL A 5 -27.50 -31.84 48.30
C VAL A 5 -27.29 -30.43 47.74
N LEU A 6 -26.19 -29.80 48.13
CA LEU A 6 -25.73 -28.55 47.57
C LEU A 6 -25.09 -28.82 46.18
N LEU A 7 -25.77 -28.38 45.12
CA LEU A 7 -25.27 -28.40 43.76
C LEU A 7 -24.44 -27.14 43.52
N LEU A 8 -23.13 -27.30 43.45
CA LEU A 8 -22.18 -26.22 43.13
C LEU A 8 -22.17 -26.04 41.62
N CYS A 9 -22.84 -24.98 41.12
CA CYS A 9 -22.72 -24.57 39.69
C CYS A 9 -21.44 -23.79 39.50
N ALA A 10 -20.41 -24.43 38.89
CA ALA A 10 -19.21 -23.75 38.39
C ALA A 10 -19.56 -23.08 37.06
N ALA A 11 -19.68 -21.75 37.08
CA ALA A 11 -19.83 -20.96 35.86
C ALA A 11 -18.44 -20.83 35.17
N ALA A 12 -18.22 -21.62 34.15
CA ALA A 12 -17.06 -21.44 33.27
C ALA A 12 -17.33 -20.25 32.32
N THR A 13 -16.67 -19.12 32.56
CA THR A 13 -16.66 -17.99 31.65
C THR A 13 -15.76 -18.29 30.46
N PHE A 14 -16.38 -18.65 29.35
CA PHE A 14 -15.69 -18.83 28.05
C PHE A 14 -15.47 -17.42 27.47
N ALA A 15 -14.23 -16.90 27.60
CA ALA A 15 -13.80 -15.69 26.91
C ALA A 15 -13.63 -16.03 25.43
N GLY A 16 -14.67 -15.77 24.64
CA GLY A 16 -14.63 -15.93 23.19
C GLY A 16 -13.71 -14.87 22.57
N ALA A 17 -12.53 -15.28 22.11
CA ALA A 17 -11.70 -14.48 21.25
C ALA A 17 -12.40 -14.37 19.88
N LEU A 18 -12.92 -13.18 19.55
CA LEU A 18 -13.46 -12.90 18.23
C LEU A 18 -12.30 -12.91 17.21
N PRO A 19 -12.41 -13.66 16.11
CA PRO A 19 -11.43 -13.59 15.06
C PRO A 19 -11.47 -12.21 14.43
N VAL A 20 -10.38 -11.47 14.52
CA VAL A 20 -10.18 -10.25 13.76
C VAL A 20 -10.02 -10.66 12.28
N PRO A 21 -10.86 -10.17 11.36
CA PRO A 21 -10.66 -10.45 9.96
C PRO A 21 -9.32 -9.85 9.53
N ALA A 22 -8.36 -10.69 9.17
CA ALA A 22 -7.17 -10.26 8.48
C ALA A 22 -7.63 -9.73 7.12
N SER A 23 -7.58 -8.41 6.93
CA SER A 23 -7.76 -7.80 5.62
C SER A 23 -6.59 -8.24 4.76
N ALA A 24 -6.79 -9.28 3.96
CA ALA A 24 -5.86 -9.63 2.90
C ALA A 24 -5.95 -8.48 1.88
N GLU A 25 -4.90 -7.68 1.79
CA GLU A 25 -4.72 -6.76 0.67
C GLU A 25 -4.59 -7.62 -0.58
N VAL A 26 -5.67 -7.70 -1.34
CA VAL A 26 -5.64 -8.37 -2.64
C VAL A 26 -4.95 -7.40 -3.59
N ASN A 27 -3.64 -7.59 -3.80
CA ASN A 27 -2.91 -6.92 -4.86
C ASN A 27 -3.43 -7.47 -6.20
N PHE A 28 -4.41 -6.80 -6.78
CA PHE A 28 -4.88 -7.07 -8.13
C PHE A 28 -3.82 -6.55 -9.10
N SER A 29 -2.92 -7.42 -9.55
CA SER A 29 -2.05 -7.14 -10.68
C SER A 29 -2.78 -7.62 -11.94
N ILE A 30 -3.15 -6.68 -12.81
CA ILE A 30 -3.69 -7.01 -14.14
C ILE A 30 -2.51 -7.15 -15.07
N GLY A 31 -2.28 -8.35 -15.59
CA GLY A 31 -1.29 -8.62 -16.64
C GLY A 31 -1.96 -8.54 -18.01
N ILE A 32 -1.37 -7.76 -18.94
CA ILE A 32 -1.85 -7.62 -20.32
C ILE A 32 -0.67 -7.66 -21.31
N ASP A 33 -0.94 -8.07 -22.54
CA ASP A 33 0.06 -8.17 -23.60
C ASP A 33 0.22 -6.87 -24.40
N VAL A 34 -0.59 -5.86 -24.10
CA VAL A 34 -0.60 -4.58 -24.81
C VAL A 34 0.19 -3.55 -24.02
N ALA A 35 1.29 -3.08 -24.59
CA ALA A 35 2.09 -2.02 -23.98
C ALA A 35 1.27 -0.74 -23.73
N PRO A 36 1.42 -0.08 -22.58
CA PRO A 36 0.81 1.21 -22.36
C PRO A 36 1.43 2.25 -23.30
N PRO A 37 0.66 3.24 -23.78
CA PRO A 37 1.20 4.36 -24.51
C PRO A 37 2.21 5.16 -23.63
N PRO A 38 3.07 5.99 -24.26
CA PRO A 38 3.93 6.89 -23.50
C PRO A 38 3.12 7.77 -22.55
N ARG A 39 3.66 8.05 -21.35
CA ARG A 39 3.00 8.93 -20.40
C ARG A 39 2.75 10.31 -21.01
N ARG A 40 1.57 10.86 -20.73
CA ARG A 40 1.25 12.24 -21.12
C ARG A 40 2.00 13.21 -20.21
N VAL A 41 2.49 14.29 -20.80
CA VAL A 41 3.03 15.41 -20.05
C VAL A 41 1.86 16.22 -19.50
N GLU A 42 1.84 16.40 -18.18
CA GLU A 42 0.83 17.21 -17.50
C GLU A 42 1.48 18.44 -16.88
N VAL A 43 0.77 19.56 -16.92
CA VAL A 43 1.14 20.73 -16.15
C VAL A 43 0.75 20.48 -14.71
N ILE A 44 1.75 20.36 -13.82
CA ILE A 44 1.51 20.18 -12.38
C ILE A 44 1.06 21.54 -11.81
N PRO A 45 -0.14 21.61 -11.18
CA PRO A 45 -0.61 22.84 -10.56
C PRO A 45 0.29 23.27 -9.39
N PRO A 46 0.23 24.55 -8.96
CA PRO A 46 0.96 25.00 -7.78
C PRO A 46 0.68 24.13 -6.54
N PRO A 47 1.68 23.91 -5.67
CA PRO A 47 1.52 23.08 -4.48
C PRO A 47 0.34 23.50 -3.60
N ARG A 48 -0.39 22.50 -3.05
CA ARG A 48 -1.48 22.68 -2.10
C ARG A 48 -1.06 22.14 -0.74
N GLU A 49 -1.18 22.99 0.29
CA GLU A 49 -0.93 22.58 1.67
C GLU A 49 -1.85 21.41 2.08
N GLY A 50 -1.28 20.38 2.70
CA GLY A 50 -2.01 19.19 3.12
C GLY A 50 -2.34 18.20 2.00
N PHE A 51 -1.82 18.39 0.78
CA PHE A 51 -2.04 17.51 -0.36
C PHE A 51 -0.73 17.14 -1.06
N VAL A 52 -0.73 16.00 -1.72
CA VAL A 52 0.32 15.57 -2.65
C VAL A 52 -0.28 15.38 -4.02
N TRP A 53 0.53 15.64 -5.06
CA TRP A 53 0.12 15.42 -6.43
C TRP A 53 0.27 13.94 -6.80
N ALA A 54 -0.83 13.29 -7.17
CA ALA A 54 -0.84 11.98 -7.80
C ALA A 54 -0.84 12.20 -9.32
N PRO A 55 0.27 11.88 -10.02
CA PRO A 55 0.37 12.08 -11.47
C PRO A 55 -0.66 11.26 -12.23
N GLY A 56 -0.99 11.68 -13.44
CA GLY A 56 -1.85 10.90 -14.32
C GLY A 56 -1.20 9.59 -14.77
N TYR A 57 -2.03 8.63 -15.13
CA TYR A 57 -1.61 7.30 -15.55
C TYR A 57 -2.56 6.70 -16.58
N TRP A 58 -2.10 5.67 -17.28
CA TRP A 58 -2.95 4.88 -18.15
C TRP A 58 -3.64 3.78 -17.33
N ASN A 59 -4.97 3.79 -17.35
CA ASN A 59 -5.78 2.72 -16.79
C ASN A 59 -6.17 1.75 -17.91
N TRP A 60 -6.41 0.48 -17.59
CA TRP A 60 -6.94 -0.52 -18.52
C TRP A 60 -8.43 -0.75 -18.26
N ASP A 61 -9.27 -0.53 -19.27
CA ASP A 61 -10.72 -0.70 -19.16
C ASP A 61 -11.24 -2.09 -19.58
N GLY A 62 -10.32 -3.01 -19.87
CA GLY A 62 -10.63 -4.35 -20.39
C GLY A 62 -10.42 -4.48 -21.89
N GLY A 63 -10.16 -3.40 -22.62
CA GLY A 63 -9.92 -3.40 -24.06
C GLY A 63 -8.91 -2.37 -24.51
N ASN A 64 -8.83 -1.23 -23.80
CA ASN A 64 -7.99 -0.12 -24.20
C ASN A 64 -7.33 0.55 -22.98
N HIS A 65 -6.21 1.23 -23.23
CA HIS A 65 -5.63 2.14 -22.27
C HIS A 65 -6.39 3.48 -22.29
N VAL A 66 -6.92 3.88 -21.13
CA VAL A 66 -7.64 5.14 -20.93
C VAL A 66 -6.84 6.03 -19.99
N TRP A 67 -6.58 7.28 -20.38
CA TRP A 67 -5.84 8.21 -19.56
C TRP A 67 -6.66 8.71 -18.38
N VAL A 68 -6.13 8.58 -17.17
CA VAL A 68 -6.64 9.19 -15.94
C VAL A 68 -5.73 10.35 -15.61
N GLY A 69 -6.28 11.57 -15.56
CA GLY A 69 -5.52 12.77 -15.26
C GLY A 69 -5.01 12.84 -13.83
N GLY A 70 -3.91 13.58 -13.64
CA GLY A 70 -3.35 13.80 -12.30
C GLY A 70 -4.34 14.51 -11.37
N ARG A 71 -4.18 14.29 -10.07
CA ARG A 71 -5.08 14.80 -9.03
C ARG A 71 -4.37 15.09 -7.73
N TRP A 72 -4.95 15.99 -6.95
CA TRP A 72 -4.54 16.21 -5.56
C TRP A 72 -5.17 15.16 -4.65
N ILE A 73 -4.35 14.51 -3.84
CA ILE A 73 -4.78 13.57 -2.80
C ILE A 73 -4.33 14.08 -1.43
N ALA A 74 -5.10 13.83 -0.38
CA ALA A 74 -4.74 14.24 0.96
C ALA A 74 -3.43 13.59 1.40
N ALA A 75 -2.47 14.41 1.86
CA ALA A 75 -1.21 13.92 2.38
C ALA A 75 -1.42 13.04 3.63
N ARG A 76 -0.56 12.04 3.80
CA ARG A 76 -0.52 11.20 5.01
C ARG A 76 0.79 11.47 5.75
N PRO A 77 0.77 12.07 6.96
CA PRO A 77 1.98 12.30 7.72
C PRO A 77 2.81 11.02 7.93
N GLY A 78 4.11 11.08 7.62
CA GLY A 78 5.01 9.93 7.72
C GLY A 78 4.90 8.91 6.59
N TYR A 79 4.20 9.26 5.50
CA TYR A 79 4.09 8.44 4.30
C TYR A 79 4.31 9.28 3.04
N TYR A 80 4.86 8.66 2.01
CA TYR A 80 4.90 9.22 0.65
C TYR A 80 4.03 8.37 -0.28
N TYR A 81 3.51 9.03 -1.31
CA TYR A 81 2.68 8.36 -2.30
C TYR A 81 3.53 7.79 -3.43
N VAL A 82 3.36 6.49 -3.69
CA VAL A 82 3.92 5.80 -4.85
C VAL A 82 2.86 5.78 -5.94
N PRO A 83 3.10 6.45 -7.08
CA PRO A 83 2.10 6.56 -8.15
C PRO A 83 1.84 5.23 -8.86
N GLU A 84 0.68 5.17 -9.49
CA GLU A 84 0.29 4.12 -10.42
C GLU A 84 1.30 4.02 -11.57
N ARG A 85 1.67 2.78 -11.94
CA ARG A 85 2.59 2.51 -13.04
C ARG A 85 2.35 1.17 -13.69
N TRP A 86 2.81 1.02 -14.91
CA TRP A 86 2.93 -0.25 -15.60
C TRP A 86 4.38 -0.72 -15.55
N GLU A 87 4.56 -2.00 -15.29
CA GLU A 87 5.88 -2.66 -15.28
C GLU A 87 5.88 -3.75 -16.34
N GLU A 88 6.94 -3.76 -17.16
CA GLU A 88 7.16 -4.77 -18.16
C GLU A 88 7.85 -5.98 -17.52
N HIS A 89 7.28 -7.16 -17.72
CA HIS A 89 7.85 -8.43 -17.31
C HIS A 89 8.14 -9.28 -18.54
N ALA A 90 9.40 -9.66 -18.72
CA ALA A 90 9.79 -10.59 -19.77
C ALA A 90 9.55 -12.02 -19.27
N GLU A 91 8.73 -12.76 -19.98
CA GLU A 91 8.45 -14.17 -19.71
C GLU A 91 8.84 -15.05 -20.91
N ALA A 92 8.85 -16.38 -20.72
CA ALA A 92 9.23 -17.33 -21.77
C ALA A 92 8.35 -17.27 -23.02
N ARG A 93 7.15 -16.69 -22.94
CA ARG A 93 6.16 -16.56 -24.03
C ARG A 93 5.96 -15.15 -24.55
N GLY A 94 6.76 -14.17 -24.09
CA GLY A 94 6.66 -12.79 -24.53
C GLY A 94 6.80 -11.79 -23.39
N HIS A 95 6.42 -10.54 -23.68
CA HIS A 95 6.43 -9.45 -22.73
C HIS A 95 5.00 -9.23 -22.24
N HIS A 96 4.82 -9.20 -20.91
CA HIS A 96 3.56 -8.88 -20.28
C HIS A 96 3.70 -7.59 -19.46
N TRP A 97 2.64 -6.79 -19.46
CA TRP A 97 2.59 -5.54 -18.73
C TRP A 97 1.72 -5.71 -17.50
N HIS A 98 2.29 -5.44 -16.33
CA HIS A 98 1.59 -5.52 -15.05
C HIS A 98 1.29 -4.14 -14.52
N PHE A 99 0.03 -3.89 -14.20
CA PHE A 99 -0.39 -2.65 -13.55
C PHE A 99 -0.10 -2.70 -12.07
N GLN A 100 0.64 -1.70 -11.59
CA GLN A 100 0.91 -1.48 -10.18
C GLN A 100 0.03 -0.33 -9.70
N PRO A 101 -0.94 -0.57 -8.79
CA PRO A 101 -1.79 0.47 -8.24
C PRO A 101 -0.99 1.44 -7.38
N GLY A 102 -1.43 2.69 -7.35
CA GLY A 102 -0.84 3.69 -6.45
C GLY A 102 -1.10 3.33 -4.99
N HIS A 103 -0.11 3.57 -4.15
CA HIS A 103 -0.17 3.23 -2.73
C HIS A 103 0.66 4.17 -1.86
N TRP A 104 0.49 4.06 -0.55
CA TRP A 104 1.25 4.82 0.41
C TRP A 104 2.34 3.95 1.03
N GLU A 105 3.59 4.43 0.99
CA GLU A 105 4.71 3.81 1.69
C GLU A 105 5.13 4.68 2.87
N ARG A 106 5.55 4.02 3.95
CA ARG A 106 6.07 4.72 5.13
C ARG A 106 7.44 5.32 4.82
N GLU A 107 7.62 6.59 5.18
CA GLU A 107 8.95 7.18 5.21
C GLU A 107 9.80 6.47 6.27
N HIS A 108 10.72 5.62 5.82
CA HIS A 108 11.76 5.09 6.69
C HIS A 108 12.74 6.23 6.94
N GLY A 109 12.76 6.73 8.18
CA GLY A 109 13.58 7.86 8.56
C GLY A 109 15.03 7.67 8.12
N ARG A 110 15.51 8.60 7.30
CA ARG A 110 16.91 8.72 6.85
C ARG A 110 17.85 9.14 8.00
N TRP A 111 17.42 8.96 9.26
CA TRP A 111 18.05 9.53 10.44
C TRP A 111 19.07 8.61 11.15
N GLU A 112 19.24 7.37 10.70
CA GLU A 112 20.11 6.41 11.42
C GLU A 112 21.53 6.27 10.87
N HIS A 113 21.87 6.83 9.71
CA HIS A 113 23.20 6.66 9.14
C HIS A 113 24.23 7.73 9.52
N ASP A 114 23.85 8.80 10.23
CA ASP A 114 24.78 9.91 10.52
C ASP A 114 25.29 9.94 11.99
N ARG A 115 25.00 8.92 12.79
CA ARG A 115 25.50 8.84 14.17
C ARG A 115 26.65 7.84 14.40
N GLY A 116 27.29 7.36 13.35
CA GLY A 116 28.27 6.28 13.42
C GLY A 116 29.73 6.61 13.09
N HIS A 117 30.08 7.86 12.77
CA HIS A 117 31.48 8.21 12.41
C HIS A 117 31.96 9.49 13.11
N GLY A 118 31.85 9.51 14.40
CA GLY A 118 32.47 10.50 15.23
C GLY A 118 33.23 9.86 16.37
N ASP A 119 34.53 9.92 16.30
CA ASP A 119 35.46 9.74 17.43
C ASP A 119 36.12 8.36 17.64
N ARG A 120 37.08 8.08 16.77
CA ARG A 120 38.26 7.25 17.15
C ARG A 120 39.49 7.74 16.40
N ASP A 121 40.01 8.89 16.78
CA ASP A 121 41.42 9.20 16.62
C ASP A 121 41.80 10.35 17.56
N ARG A 122 42.12 10.00 18.77
CA ARG A 122 43.02 10.73 19.68
C ARG A 122 43.52 9.81 20.74
N ARG A 123 44.57 9.05 20.41
CA ARG A 123 45.72 8.79 21.35
C ARG A 123 46.90 8.36 20.55
#